data_cbddfb34c733fb4934a5f7177b562006
#
_entry.id   cbddfb34c733fb4934a5f7177b562006
#
_cell.length_a   1.000
_cell.length_b   1.000
_cell.length_c   1.000
_cell.angle_alpha   90.00
_cell.angle_beta   90.00
_cell.angle_gamma   90.00
#
_symmetry.space_group_name_H-M   'P 1'
#
loop_
_entity.id
_entity.type
_entity.pdbx_description
1 polymer ?
#
loop_
_entity_poly.entity_id
_entity_poly.type
_entity_poly.pdbx_seq_one_letter_code
_entity_poly.pdbx_strand_id
1 'polypeptide(L)'
;MSTEYQRRSKRGRPISLNSHETAALERPNAGEDIEIIVESGVIRIAASQPKNEEDITLAFTGRTDIFKFYYPRDLEITIQAVTDTTYFVESRNRTESKTSDAIMDWIIQLHIVRNEANLESRLMKFYELLMTRLGKRTPEGLLLEHTLSHARIAEIVGSTRSTVSRTISSLRKTQQIYIDELKGQMIFPVD
;
A
#
# COMPACT_ATOMS: atom_id res chain seq x y z
N MET A 1 13.79 -11.38 -28.64
CA MET A 1 14.43 -11.28 -27.30
C MET A 1 13.91 -10.04 -26.63
N SER A 2 13.25 -10.25 -25.54
CA SER A 2 12.18 -9.44 -24.97
C SER A 2 12.67 -8.13 -24.37
N THR A 3 11.91 -7.06 -24.57
CA THR A 3 12.05 -5.72 -23.96
C THR A 3 12.17 -5.78 -22.42
N GLU A 4 11.68 -6.84 -21.80
CA GLU A 4 11.78 -7.13 -20.38
C GLU A 4 13.21 -7.47 -19.91
N TYR A 5 13.97 -8.18 -20.72
CA TYR A 5 15.37 -8.53 -20.41
C TYR A 5 16.30 -7.31 -20.47
N GLN A 6 16.01 -6.37 -21.37
CA GLN A 6 16.78 -5.11 -21.48
C GLN A 6 16.45 -4.13 -20.33
N ARG A 7 15.23 -4.19 -19.76
CA ARG A 7 14.88 -3.41 -18.56
C ARG A 7 15.59 -3.90 -17.31
N ARG A 8 15.80 -5.22 -17.14
CA ARG A 8 16.52 -5.79 -15.99
C ARG A 8 17.97 -5.37 -15.90
N SER A 9 18.65 -5.15 -17.02
CA SER A 9 20.09 -4.81 -17.04
C SER A 9 20.42 -3.37 -16.64
N LYS A 10 19.43 -2.49 -16.48
CA LYS A 10 19.58 -1.07 -16.10
C LYS A 10 18.99 -0.73 -14.72
N ARG A 11 18.42 -1.71 -14.00
CA ARG A 11 17.87 -1.49 -12.67
C ARG A 11 18.98 -1.30 -11.64
N GLY A 12 18.75 -0.41 -10.67
CA GLY A 12 19.60 -0.25 -9.50
C GLY A 12 19.75 -1.56 -8.70
N ARG A 13 20.44 -1.51 -7.57
CA ARG A 13 20.55 -2.68 -6.69
C ARG A 13 19.17 -2.95 -6.05
N PRO A 14 18.77 -4.23 -5.93
CA PRO A 14 17.56 -4.59 -5.21
C PRO A 14 17.72 -4.25 -3.72
N ILE A 15 16.65 -3.77 -3.11
CA ILE A 15 16.53 -3.55 -1.68
C ILE A 15 15.59 -4.62 -1.14
N SER A 16 16.04 -5.35 -0.12
CA SER A 16 15.22 -6.36 0.56
C SER A 16 14.92 -5.90 1.98
N LEU A 17 13.66 -6.02 2.38
CA LEU A 17 13.17 -5.75 3.73
C LEU A 17 12.37 -6.95 4.22
N ASN A 18 12.58 -7.33 5.47
CA ASN A 18 11.69 -8.29 6.14
C ASN A 18 10.37 -7.60 6.51
N SER A 19 9.33 -8.39 6.71
CA SER A 19 8.04 -7.87 7.16
C SER A 19 8.18 -6.93 8.37
N HIS A 20 7.51 -5.78 8.30
CA HIS A 20 7.54 -4.67 9.26
C HIS A 20 8.81 -3.80 9.28
N GLU A 21 9.87 -4.17 8.58
CA GLU A 21 11.02 -3.28 8.43
C GLU A 21 10.67 -2.03 7.60
N THR A 22 11.35 -0.93 7.91
CA THR A 22 11.13 0.38 7.27
C THR A 22 12.45 0.94 6.76
N ALA A 23 12.43 1.50 5.57
CA ALA A 23 13.54 2.22 4.97
C ALA A 23 13.11 3.66 4.61
N ALA A 24 13.98 4.63 4.87
CA ALA A 24 13.78 5.99 4.37
C ALA A 24 14.01 6.02 2.86
N LEU A 25 13.19 6.76 2.14
CA LEU A 25 13.33 6.98 0.72
C LEU A 25 14.13 8.27 0.49
N GLU A 26 15.26 8.15 -0.17
CA GLU A 26 16.08 9.31 -0.51
C GLU A 26 15.33 10.27 -1.44
N ARG A 27 15.47 11.56 -1.17
CA ARG A 27 14.89 12.60 -2.03
C ARG A 27 15.62 12.65 -3.37
N PRO A 28 14.91 12.60 -4.50
CA PRO A 28 15.50 12.70 -5.83
C PRO A 28 16.02 14.12 -6.09
N ASN A 29 16.81 14.29 -7.15
CA ASN A 29 17.22 15.60 -7.62
C ASN A 29 16.01 16.43 -8.12
N ALA A 30 16.20 17.74 -8.19
CA ALA A 30 15.15 18.62 -8.71
C ALA A 30 14.79 18.24 -10.17
N GLY A 31 13.52 18.06 -10.43
CA GLY A 31 13.02 17.67 -11.76
C GLY A 31 12.97 16.17 -12.02
N GLU A 32 13.31 15.34 -11.05
CA GLU A 32 13.16 13.90 -11.13
C GLU A 32 11.89 13.42 -10.41
N ASP A 33 11.32 12.34 -10.91
CA ASP A 33 10.27 11.54 -10.29
C ASP A 33 10.87 10.26 -9.73
N ILE A 34 10.23 9.71 -8.70
CA ILE A 34 10.57 8.39 -8.14
C ILE A 34 9.76 7.32 -8.86
N GLU A 35 10.43 6.24 -9.19
CA GLU A 35 9.81 5.01 -9.70
C GLU A 35 10.19 3.84 -8.78
N ILE A 36 9.19 3.19 -8.18
CA ILE A 36 9.36 2.00 -7.36
C ILE A 36 8.82 0.80 -8.13
N ILE A 37 9.61 -0.26 -8.17
CA ILE A 37 9.26 -1.51 -8.84
C ILE A 37 9.36 -2.63 -7.80
N VAL A 38 8.22 -3.19 -7.40
CA VAL A 38 8.16 -4.29 -6.46
C VAL A 38 8.34 -5.61 -7.21
N GLU A 39 9.38 -6.35 -6.89
CA GLU A 39 9.64 -7.69 -7.46
C GLU A 39 8.88 -8.78 -6.70
N SER A 40 8.82 -8.66 -5.37
CA SER A 40 8.09 -9.58 -4.50
C SER A 40 7.58 -8.86 -3.26
N GLY A 41 6.50 -9.36 -2.68
CA GLY A 41 5.89 -8.81 -1.47
C GLY A 41 5.00 -7.59 -1.72
N VAL A 42 4.66 -6.92 -0.62
CA VAL A 42 3.83 -5.71 -0.58
C VAL A 42 4.50 -4.68 0.30
N ILE A 43 4.55 -3.45 -0.16
CA ILE A 43 5.05 -2.30 0.59
C ILE A 43 3.95 -1.29 0.85
N ARG A 44 4.08 -0.60 1.96
CA ARG A 44 3.35 0.61 2.33
C ARG A 44 4.26 1.80 2.12
N ILE A 45 3.77 2.82 1.45
CA ILE A 45 4.43 4.12 1.30
C ILE A 45 3.77 5.07 2.29
N ALA A 46 4.60 5.69 3.13
CA ALA A 46 4.14 6.59 4.16
C ALA A 46 4.89 7.92 4.11
N ALA A 47 4.27 8.93 4.68
CA ALA A 47 4.88 10.24 4.85
C ALA A 47 4.82 10.70 6.30
N SER A 48 5.85 11.39 6.74
CA SER A 48 5.88 12.12 8.00
C SER A 48 6.38 13.55 7.80
N GLN A 49 6.03 14.44 8.71
CA GLN A 49 6.66 15.75 8.79
C GLN A 49 7.99 15.61 9.55
N PRO A 50 9.05 16.37 9.20
CA PRO A 50 10.38 16.24 9.80
C PRO A 50 10.45 16.41 11.32
N LYS A 51 9.38 16.86 11.95
CA LYS A 51 9.27 17.06 13.41
C LYS A 51 8.19 16.21 14.08
N ASN A 52 7.54 15.36 13.32
CA ASN A 52 6.45 14.51 13.80
C ASN A 52 6.83 13.04 13.60
N GLU A 53 6.88 12.28 14.69
CA GLU A 53 7.16 10.83 14.64
C GLU A 53 6.00 10.01 14.05
N GLU A 54 4.79 10.59 14.01
CA GLU A 54 3.63 9.92 13.44
C GLU A 54 3.66 9.99 11.91
N ASP A 55 3.70 8.83 11.29
CA ASP A 55 3.56 8.71 9.84
C ASP A 55 2.11 8.50 9.40
N ILE A 56 1.78 8.97 8.21
CA ILE A 56 0.49 8.73 7.55
C ILE A 56 0.67 7.85 6.33
N THR A 57 -0.27 6.95 6.10
CA THR A 57 -0.28 6.09 4.92
C THR A 57 -0.67 6.89 3.69
N LEU A 58 0.18 6.87 2.68
CA LEU A 58 -0.09 7.47 1.38
C LEU A 58 -0.61 6.45 0.37
N ALA A 59 0.01 5.26 0.33
CA ALA A 59 -0.30 4.24 -0.67
C ALA A 59 0.18 2.85 -0.25
N PHE A 60 -0.28 1.86 -1.00
CA PHE A 60 0.29 0.50 -1.01
C PHE A 60 0.62 0.11 -2.46
N THR A 61 1.64 -0.71 -2.64
CA THR A 61 1.95 -1.31 -3.93
C THR A 61 2.56 -2.70 -3.75
N GLY A 62 2.33 -3.56 -4.70
CA GLY A 62 2.77 -4.94 -4.68
C GLY A 62 3.45 -5.35 -5.99
N ARG A 63 3.65 -6.65 -6.15
CA ARG A 63 4.25 -7.23 -7.34
C ARG A 63 3.48 -6.82 -8.61
N THR A 64 4.21 -6.52 -9.67
CA THR A 64 3.76 -6.17 -11.02
C THR A 64 3.51 -4.69 -11.30
N ASP A 65 3.40 -3.84 -10.28
CA ASP A 65 3.14 -2.44 -10.51
C ASP A 65 4.43 -1.62 -10.59
N ILE A 66 4.50 -0.75 -11.57
CA ILE A 66 5.45 0.35 -11.59
C ILE A 66 4.78 1.51 -10.89
N PHE A 67 5.23 1.79 -9.67
CA PHE A 67 4.66 2.83 -8.84
C PHE A 67 5.46 4.12 -9.02
N LYS A 68 4.91 5.06 -9.77
CA LYS A 68 5.57 6.33 -10.09
C LYS A 68 4.88 7.49 -9.40
N PHE A 69 5.67 8.39 -8.78
CA PHE A 69 5.15 9.56 -8.10
C PHE A 69 6.18 10.70 -8.02
N TYR A 70 5.64 11.90 -7.77
CA TYR A 70 6.42 13.07 -7.42
C TYR A 70 6.73 13.09 -5.92
N TYR A 71 8.01 13.27 -5.55
CA TYR A 71 8.40 13.35 -4.15
C TYR A 71 7.96 14.69 -3.54
N PRO A 72 7.09 14.69 -2.50
CA PRO A 72 6.62 15.92 -1.86
C PRO A 72 7.75 16.70 -1.20
N ARG A 73 7.73 18.03 -1.31
CA ARG A 73 8.87 18.87 -0.87
C ARG A 73 9.11 18.85 0.64
N ASP A 74 8.05 18.91 1.42
CA ASP A 74 8.09 19.18 2.86
C ASP A 74 7.78 17.93 3.71
N LEU A 75 7.88 16.75 3.11
CA LEU A 75 7.63 15.49 3.77
C LEU A 75 8.85 14.57 3.66
N GLU A 76 8.99 13.71 4.64
CA GLU A 76 9.86 12.54 4.58
C GLU A 76 9.04 11.34 4.16
N ILE A 77 9.52 10.61 3.14
CA ILE A 77 8.86 9.41 2.65
C ILE A 77 9.59 8.18 3.16
N THR A 78 8.82 7.25 3.67
CA THR A 78 9.31 5.95 4.11
C THR A 78 8.61 4.82 3.37
N ILE A 79 9.34 3.72 3.18
CA ILE A 79 8.83 2.47 2.64
C ILE A 79 8.84 1.45 3.78
N GLN A 80 7.69 0.92 4.13
CA GLN A 80 7.53 -0.15 5.10
C GLN A 80 7.14 -1.44 4.38
N ALA A 81 7.86 -2.52 4.65
CA ALA A 81 7.49 -3.84 4.17
C ALA A 81 6.27 -4.35 4.94
N VAL A 82 5.17 -4.62 4.23
CA VAL A 82 3.97 -5.27 4.80
C VAL A 82 4.18 -6.78 4.89
N THR A 83 4.84 -7.34 3.90
CA THR A 83 5.34 -8.72 3.85
C THR A 83 6.83 -8.69 3.53
N ASP A 84 7.53 -9.81 3.61
CA ASP A 84 8.91 -9.89 3.09
C ASP A 84 8.93 -9.41 1.65
N THR A 85 9.75 -8.41 1.36
CA THR A 85 9.68 -7.65 0.11
C THR A 85 11.04 -7.45 -0.51
N THR A 86 11.10 -7.54 -1.83
CA THR A 86 12.24 -7.08 -2.65
C THR A 86 11.73 -6.07 -3.67
N TYR A 87 12.39 -4.91 -3.73
CA TYR A 87 12.00 -3.82 -4.62
C TYR A 87 13.22 -3.05 -5.13
N PHE A 88 13.00 -2.24 -6.16
CA PHE A 88 13.98 -1.32 -6.75
C PHE A 88 13.43 0.10 -6.65
N VAL A 89 14.33 1.07 -6.48
CA VAL A 89 14.02 2.49 -6.55
C VAL A 89 14.86 3.09 -7.66
N GLU A 90 14.21 3.83 -8.55
CA GLU A 90 14.86 4.57 -9.62
C GLU A 90 14.39 6.03 -9.59
N SER A 91 15.32 6.96 -9.82
CA SER A 91 15.00 8.36 -10.08
C SER A 91 15.11 8.61 -11.57
N ARG A 92 14.11 9.27 -12.15
CA ARG A 92 14.09 9.56 -13.59
C ARG A 92 13.68 11.00 -13.84
N ASN A 93 14.33 11.63 -14.80
CA ASN A 93 13.92 12.96 -15.26
C ASN A 93 12.42 12.94 -15.59
N ARG A 94 11.71 13.95 -15.09
CA ARG A 94 10.30 14.14 -15.38
C ARG A 94 10.14 14.33 -16.88
N THR A 95 9.57 13.34 -17.54
CA THR A 95 9.08 13.51 -18.91
C THR A 95 7.66 14.06 -18.84
N GLU A 96 7.23 14.84 -19.82
CA GLU A 96 5.85 15.35 -19.97
C GLU A 96 4.83 14.21 -20.21
N SER A 97 5.17 13.01 -19.84
CA SER A 97 4.32 11.84 -19.91
C SER A 97 3.12 12.03 -18.99
N LYS A 98 1.92 11.88 -19.55
CA LYS A 98 0.62 11.89 -18.86
C LYS A 98 0.43 10.73 -17.85
N THR A 99 1.50 10.18 -17.28
CA THR A 99 1.41 9.14 -16.26
C THR A 99 0.84 9.74 -14.98
N SER A 100 -0.28 9.22 -14.53
CA SER A 100 -0.91 9.60 -13.26
C SER A 100 0.07 9.42 -12.11
N ASP A 101 0.10 10.36 -11.19
CA ASP A 101 0.82 10.22 -9.92
C ASP A 101 0.11 9.15 -9.07
N ALA A 102 0.80 8.04 -8.84
CA ALA A 102 0.21 6.88 -8.16
C ALA A 102 -0.14 7.18 -6.68
N ILE A 103 0.63 8.06 -6.02
CA ILE A 103 0.29 8.50 -4.65
C ILE A 103 -0.99 9.32 -4.67
N MET A 104 -1.14 10.25 -5.60
CA MET A 104 -2.33 11.08 -5.70
C MET A 104 -3.59 10.23 -5.90
N ASP A 105 -3.51 9.23 -6.78
CA ASP A 105 -4.63 8.32 -7.00
C ASP A 105 -5.01 7.53 -5.72
N TRP A 106 -4.01 7.04 -4.97
CA TRP A 106 -4.25 6.40 -3.67
C TRP A 106 -4.85 7.36 -2.64
N ILE A 107 -4.34 8.58 -2.52
CA ILE A 107 -4.83 9.58 -1.57
C ILE A 107 -6.31 9.89 -1.84
N ILE A 108 -6.70 10.04 -3.10
CA ILE A 108 -8.10 10.24 -3.49
C ILE A 108 -8.96 9.07 -3.01
N GLN A 109 -8.54 7.83 -3.26
CA GLN A 109 -9.28 6.64 -2.84
C GLN A 109 -9.38 6.53 -1.31
N LEU A 110 -8.28 6.78 -0.59
CA LEU A 110 -8.29 6.78 0.88
C LEU A 110 -9.19 7.90 1.45
N HIS A 111 -9.25 9.04 0.78
CA HIS A 111 -10.16 10.12 1.15
C HIS A 111 -11.63 9.71 0.95
N ILE A 112 -11.95 9.03 -0.15
CA ILE A 112 -13.29 8.47 -0.40
C ILE A 112 -13.65 7.48 0.71
N VAL A 113 -12.74 6.56 1.07
CA VAL A 113 -12.93 5.63 2.20
C VAL A 113 -13.29 6.38 3.49
N ARG A 114 -12.56 7.44 3.83
CA ARG A 114 -12.79 8.23 5.05
C ARG A 114 -14.14 8.97 5.06
N ASN A 115 -14.69 9.26 3.89
CA ASN A 115 -15.99 9.96 3.75
C ASN A 115 -17.21 9.03 3.86
N GLU A 116 -17.02 7.71 3.95
CA GLU A 116 -18.12 6.80 4.21
C GLU A 116 -18.82 7.10 5.54
N ALA A 117 -20.14 6.88 5.60
CA ALA A 117 -21.02 7.34 6.66
C ALA A 117 -20.67 6.83 8.06
N ASN A 118 -20.19 5.59 8.16
CA ASN A 118 -19.87 4.96 9.44
C ASN A 118 -18.61 4.09 9.32
N LEU A 119 -18.08 3.62 10.45
CA LEU A 119 -16.83 2.86 10.48
C LEU A 119 -16.93 1.52 9.75
N GLU A 120 -18.07 0.85 9.80
CA GLU A 120 -18.29 -0.42 9.11
C GLU A 120 -18.17 -0.22 7.59
N SER A 121 -18.86 0.77 7.03
CA SER A 121 -18.75 1.14 5.62
C SER A 121 -17.33 1.55 5.23
N ARG A 122 -16.63 2.30 6.10
CA ARG A 122 -15.22 2.67 5.87
C ARG A 122 -14.31 1.44 5.78
N LEU A 123 -14.49 0.48 6.69
CA LEU A 123 -13.71 -0.75 6.69
C LEU A 123 -13.99 -1.60 5.45
N MET A 124 -15.26 -1.79 5.10
CA MET A 124 -15.64 -2.54 3.91
C MET A 124 -15.08 -1.90 2.64
N LYS A 125 -15.22 -0.58 2.49
CA LYS A 125 -14.68 0.17 1.35
C LYS A 125 -13.15 0.12 1.28
N PHE A 126 -12.48 0.17 2.44
CA PHE A 126 -11.03 0.04 2.51
C PHE A 126 -10.56 -1.36 2.10
N TYR A 127 -11.22 -2.41 2.58
CA TYR A 127 -10.90 -3.78 2.19
C TYR A 127 -11.18 -4.02 0.70
N GLU A 128 -12.30 -3.51 0.16
CA GLU A 128 -12.58 -3.55 -1.27
C GLU A 128 -11.45 -2.90 -2.09
N LEU A 129 -10.95 -1.74 -1.66
CA LEU A 129 -9.82 -1.05 -2.29
C LEU A 129 -8.55 -1.90 -2.26
N LEU A 130 -8.19 -2.47 -1.11
CA LEU A 130 -7.03 -3.35 -0.99
C LEU A 130 -7.17 -4.60 -1.86
N MET A 131 -8.34 -5.27 -1.84
CA MET A 131 -8.61 -6.46 -2.64
C MET A 131 -8.52 -6.18 -4.13
N THR A 132 -9.06 -5.04 -4.57
CA THR A 132 -9.02 -4.65 -5.99
C THR A 132 -7.60 -4.41 -6.48
N ARG A 133 -6.74 -3.84 -5.62
CA ARG A 133 -5.38 -3.43 -6.02
C ARG A 133 -4.30 -4.45 -5.72
N LEU A 134 -4.45 -5.21 -4.66
CA LEU A 134 -3.41 -6.11 -4.14
C LEU A 134 -3.88 -7.55 -4.03
N GLY A 135 -5.19 -7.79 -4.13
CA GLY A 135 -5.80 -9.09 -3.95
C GLY A 135 -5.60 -10.02 -5.16
N LYS A 136 -5.69 -11.30 -4.89
CA LYS A 136 -5.69 -12.37 -5.88
C LYS A 136 -7.06 -13.01 -5.97
N ARG A 137 -7.51 -13.34 -7.18
CA ARG A 137 -8.75 -14.12 -7.37
C ARG A 137 -8.52 -15.58 -6.99
N THR A 138 -9.41 -16.13 -6.17
CA THR A 138 -9.49 -17.53 -5.81
C THR A 138 -10.91 -18.07 -6.05
N PRO A 139 -11.13 -19.39 -6.02
CA PRO A 139 -12.48 -19.95 -6.10
C PRO A 139 -13.40 -19.47 -4.97
N GLU A 140 -12.84 -19.12 -3.80
CA GLU A 140 -13.59 -18.68 -2.61
C GLU A 140 -13.85 -17.17 -2.60
N GLY A 141 -13.27 -16.40 -3.53
CA GLY A 141 -13.41 -14.95 -3.61
C GLY A 141 -12.08 -14.23 -3.86
N LEU A 142 -11.96 -13.02 -3.36
CA LEU A 142 -10.72 -12.24 -3.41
C LEU A 142 -9.88 -12.51 -2.15
N LEU A 143 -8.64 -12.94 -2.35
CA LEU A 143 -7.67 -13.23 -1.29
C LEU A 143 -6.65 -12.09 -1.18
N LEU A 144 -6.52 -11.53 0.01
CA LEU A 144 -5.40 -10.68 0.41
C LEU A 144 -4.42 -11.51 1.24
N GLU A 145 -3.21 -11.72 0.74
CA GLU A 145 -2.19 -12.59 1.35
C GLU A 145 -1.52 -12.00 2.60
N HIS A 146 -2.02 -10.88 3.08
CA HIS A 146 -1.52 -10.21 4.28
C HIS A 146 -2.65 -9.46 4.97
N THR A 147 -2.48 -9.19 6.26
CA THR A 147 -3.36 -8.33 7.03
C THR A 147 -2.58 -7.15 7.59
N LEU A 148 -3.25 -6.04 7.77
CA LEU A 148 -2.70 -4.85 8.44
C LEU A 148 -3.04 -4.90 9.93
N SER A 149 -2.18 -4.32 10.77
CA SER A 149 -2.50 -4.17 12.19
C SER A 149 -3.72 -3.27 12.38
N HIS A 150 -4.52 -3.55 13.42
CA HIS A 150 -5.69 -2.72 13.74
C HIS A 150 -5.33 -1.25 14.01
N ALA A 151 -4.11 -0.98 14.49
CA ALA A 151 -3.61 0.39 14.67
C ALA A 151 -3.43 1.08 13.32
N ARG A 152 -2.85 0.40 12.33
CA ARG A 152 -2.67 0.93 10.98
C ARG A 152 -4.00 1.13 10.25
N ILE A 153 -4.90 0.18 10.38
CA ILE A 153 -6.25 0.32 9.83
C ILE A 153 -6.95 1.54 10.45
N ALA A 154 -6.83 1.72 11.78
CA ALA A 154 -7.43 2.84 12.50
C ALA A 154 -6.92 4.21 12.02
N GLU A 155 -5.60 4.32 11.79
CA GLU A 155 -4.99 5.51 11.18
C GLU A 155 -5.61 5.80 9.82
N ILE A 156 -5.72 4.80 8.96
CA ILE A 156 -6.22 4.95 7.58
C ILE A 156 -7.71 5.35 7.57
N VAL A 157 -8.56 4.66 8.31
CA VAL A 157 -10.02 4.89 8.29
C VAL A 157 -10.48 6.03 9.24
N GLY A 158 -9.55 6.66 9.97
CA GLY A 158 -9.86 7.75 10.89
C GLY A 158 -10.69 7.29 12.10
N SER A 159 -10.19 6.30 12.86
CA SER A 159 -10.84 5.74 14.04
C SER A 159 -9.82 5.38 15.12
N THR A 160 -10.25 4.74 16.20
CA THR A 160 -9.35 4.18 17.23
C THR A 160 -9.12 2.69 16.99
N ARG A 161 -7.93 2.19 17.42
CA ARG A 161 -7.59 0.76 17.35
C ARG A 161 -8.66 -0.11 18.00
N SER A 162 -9.18 0.28 19.16
CA SER A 162 -10.19 -0.48 19.90
C SER A 162 -11.52 -0.55 19.18
N THR A 163 -11.95 0.55 18.54
CA THR A 163 -13.20 0.58 17.77
C THR A 163 -13.06 -0.26 16.49
N VAL A 164 -11.94 -0.14 15.78
CA VAL A 164 -11.64 -0.98 14.61
C VAL A 164 -11.66 -2.46 14.97
N SER A 165 -10.99 -2.86 16.07
CA SER A 165 -10.98 -4.25 16.54
C SER A 165 -12.38 -4.80 16.78
N ARG A 166 -13.25 -4.03 17.43
CA ARG A 166 -14.64 -4.44 17.70
C ARG A 166 -15.44 -4.57 16.40
N THR A 167 -15.30 -3.61 15.48
CA THR A 167 -16.04 -3.63 14.22
C THR A 167 -15.59 -4.80 13.34
N ILE A 168 -14.28 -5.07 13.23
CA ILE A 168 -13.76 -6.24 12.52
C ILE A 168 -14.31 -7.55 13.12
N SER A 169 -14.36 -7.65 14.45
CA SER A 169 -14.96 -8.82 15.12
C SER A 169 -16.44 -8.99 14.80
N SER A 170 -17.17 -7.88 14.65
CA SER A 170 -18.58 -7.90 14.20
C SER A 170 -18.71 -8.39 12.76
N LEU A 171 -17.93 -7.82 11.84
CA LEU A 171 -17.92 -8.22 10.41
C LEU A 171 -17.58 -9.70 10.21
N ARG A 172 -16.67 -10.25 11.02
CA ARG A 172 -16.36 -11.70 11.03
C ARG A 172 -17.55 -12.54 11.52
N LYS A 173 -18.24 -12.13 12.58
CA LYS A 173 -19.42 -12.81 13.10
C LYS A 173 -20.57 -12.83 12.10
N THR A 174 -20.75 -11.75 11.35
CA THR A 174 -21.76 -11.65 10.29
C THR A 174 -21.30 -12.22 8.94
N GLN A 175 -20.14 -12.87 8.91
CA GLN A 175 -19.57 -13.52 7.71
C GLN A 175 -19.35 -12.58 6.50
N GLN A 176 -19.25 -11.29 6.75
CA GLN A 176 -18.95 -10.31 5.69
C GLN A 176 -17.46 -10.34 5.28
N ILE A 177 -16.59 -10.76 6.19
CA ILE A 177 -15.16 -10.97 5.95
C ILE A 177 -14.69 -12.25 6.64
N TYR A 178 -13.74 -12.93 6.05
CA TYR A 178 -13.04 -14.05 6.67
C TYR A 178 -11.56 -13.72 6.84
N ILE A 179 -11.03 -13.89 8.05
CA ILE A 179 -9.61 -13.66 8.37
C ILE A 179 -9.01 -14.95 8.92
N ASP A 180 -8.03 -15.49 8.21
CA ASP A 180 -7.17 -16.57 8.70
C ASP A 180 -5.98 -15.97 9.44
N GLU A 181 -6.07 -15.91 10.77
CA GLU A 181 -5.04 -15.31 11.63
C GLU A 181 -3.73 -16.10 11.61
N LEU A 182 -3.79 -17.43 11.37
CA LEU A 182 -2.59 -18.27 11.31
C LEU A 182 -1.77 -18.00 10.05
N LYS A 183 -2.44 -17.74 8.95
CA LYS A 183 -1.80 -17.41 7.68
C LYS A 183 -1.61 -15.90 7.46
N GLY A 184 -2.20 -15.06 8.31
CA GLY A 184 -2.22 -13.63 8.10
C GLY A 184 -2.95 -13.21 6.82
N GLN A 185 -3.99 -13.95 6.43
CA GLN A 185 -4.71 -13.76 5.17
C GLN A 185 -6.15 -13.32 5.41
N MET A 186 -6.70 -12.61 4.45
CA MET A 186 -8.11 -12.22 4.44
C MET A 186 -8.76 -12.66 3.14
N ILE A 187 -9.96 -13.23 3.24
CA ILE A 187 -10.81 -13.56 2.09
C ILE A 187 -12.04 -12.65 2.16
N PHE A 188 -12.32 -12.01 1.04
CA PHE A 188 -13.53 -11.24 0.82
C PHE A 188 -14.44 -12.07 -0.09
N PRO A 189 -15.57 -12.59 0.42
CA PRO A 189 -16.49 -13.36 -0.40
C PRO A 189 -16.96 -12.50 -1.59
N VAL A 190 -17.02 -13.12 -2.76
CA VAL A 190 -17.61 -12.50 -3.96
C VAL A 190 -18.87 -13.31 -4.26
N ASP A 191 -20.00 -12.63 -4.30
CA ASP A 191 -21.28 -13.21 -4.71
C ASP A 191 -21.27 -13.67 -6.19
#